data_4e49b4cdb888e3569294523ebd89c8f0
#
_entry.id   4e49b4cdb888e3569294523ebd89c8f0
#
_cell.length_a   1.000
_cell.length_b   1.000
_cell.length_c   1.000
_cell.angle_alpha   90.00
_cell.angle_beta   90.00
_cell.angle_gamma   90.00
#
_symmetry.space_group_name_H-M   'P 1'
#
loop_
_entity.id
_entity.type
_entity.pdbx_description
1 polymer ?
#
loop_
_entity_poly.entity_id
_entity_poly.type
_entity_poly.pdbx_seq_one_letter_code
_entity_poly.pdbx_strand_id
1 'polypeptide(L)'
;MSFIKSIIQENETVSIVKYNGDDLEPNQVQHNEEVCRICFLDVETTGKNKQEDGIIELAMKVVSIHKETGEIVEVSNAYESMNDPGIPITEEASLINGITDNMISGKCIEWETVSNIIESSDLIVSHNAS
;
A
#
# COMPACT_ATOMS: atom_id res chain seq x y z
N MET A 1 1.94 5.09 -2.98
CA MET A 1 0.97 4.67 -4.04
C MET A 1 0.03 5.82 -4.39
N SER A 2 -0.17 6.10 -5.67
CA SER A 2 -1.02 7.22 -6.13
C SER A 2 -2.16 6.69 -6.97
N PHE A 3 -3.38 6.80 -6.47
CA PHE A 3 -4.59 6.39 -7.18
C PHE A 3 -5.30 7.58 -7.81
N ILE A 4 -5.97 7.34 -8.93
CA ILE A 4 -6.88 8.32 -9.55
C ILE A 4 -8.23 8.18 -8.85
N LYS A 5 -8.67 9.27 -8.18
CA LYS A 5 -9.98 9.35 -7.54
C LYS A 5 -11.10 9.53 -8.55
N SER A 6 -10.89 10.43 -9.50
CA SER A 6 -11.87 10.72 -10.54
C SER A 6 -11.22 11.35 -11.75
N ILE A 7 -11.90 11.19 -12.90
CA ILE A 7 -11.62 11.94 -14.12
C ILE A 7 -12.84 12.82 -14.38
N ILE A 8 -12.62 14.13 -14.35
CA ILE A 8 -13.68 15.12 -14.59
C ILE A 8 -13.43 15.72 -15.96
N GLN A 9 -14.42 15.64 -16.83
CA GLN A 9 -14.38 16.28 -18.14
C GLN A 9 -15.40 17.41 -18.19
N GLU A 10 -14.89 18.63 -18.37
CA GLU A 10 -15.70 19.84 -18.58
C GLU A 10 -15.27 20.46 -19.91
N ASN A 11 -16.16 20.41 -20.90
CA ASN A 11 -15.89 20.85 -22.28
C ASN A 11 -14.66 20.11 -22.87
N GLU A 12 -13.60 20.87 -23.22
CA GLU A 12 -12.35 20.32 -23.77
C GLU A 12 -11.27 20.05 -22.69
N THR A 13 -11.61 20.32 -21.42
CA THR A 13 -10.67 20.15 -20.31
C THR A 13 -10.93 18.82 -19.60
N VAL A 14 -9.87 18.05 -19.41
CA VAL A 14 -9.87 16.81 -18.62
C VAL A 14 -9.00 17.03 -17.38
N SER A 15 -9.61 16.87 -16.20
CA SER A 15 -8.92 16.94 -14.92
C SER A 15 -8.82 15.55 -14.30
N ILE A 16 -7.62 15.18 -13.87
CA ILE A 16 -7.35 13.94 -13.14
C ILE A 16 -7.16 14.30 -11.67
N VAL A 17 -8.06 13.83 -10.82
CA VAL A 17 -8.01 14.05 -9.37
C VAL A 17 -7.31 12.87 -8.71
N LYS A 18 -6.21 13.15 -8.00
CA LYS A 18 -5.51 12.14 -7.20
C LYS A 18 -6.33 11.76 -5.97
N TYR A 19 -6.35 10.48 -5.68
CA TYR A 19 -6.86 9.96 -4.42
C TYR A 19 -5.78 10.06 -3.33
N ASN A 20 -6.08 10.71 -2.22
CA ASN A 20 -5.15 10.90 -1.09
C ASN A 20 -5.38 9.90 0.07
N GLY A 21 -6.38 9.05 -0.05
CA GLY A 21 -6.71 8.06 0.97
C GLY A 21 -7.69 8.52 2.05
N ASP A 22 -8.05 9.81 2.08
CA ASP A 22 -8.82 10.38 3.20
C ASP A 22 -10.36 10.32 3.01
N ASP A 23 -10.83 9.96 1.82
CA ASP A 23 -12.25 10.04 1.47
C ASP A 23 -13.04 8.73 1.64
N LEU A 24 -12.42 7.70 2.20
CA LEU A 24 -13.13 6.47 2.52
C LEU A 24 -13.75 6.61 3.90
N GLU A 25 -15.00 7.11 3.94
CA GLU A 25 -15.80 7.10 5.17
C GLU A 25 -16.33 5.68 5.41
N PRO A 26 -15.93 5.02 6.51
CA PRO A 26 -16.47 3.71 6.83
C PRO A 26 -17.93 3.86 7.24
N ASN A 27 -18.82 3.07 6.63
CA ASN A 27 -20.17 2.91 7.15
C ASN A 27 -20.09 2.23 8.52
N GLN A 28 -20.85 2.72 9.53
CA GLN A 28 -20.93 2.11 10.84
C GLN A 28 -21.73 0.79 10.76
N VAL A 29 -21.12 -0.24 10.22
CA VAL A 29 -21.69 -1.59 10.21
C VAL A 29 -21.10 -2.38 11.38
N GLN A 30 -21.94 -3.09 12.14
CA GLN A 30 -21.46 -3.94 13.22
C GLN A 30 -20.58 -5.07 12.65
N HIS A 31 -19.40 -5.28 13.24
CA HIS A 31 -18.54 -6.41 12.94
C HIS A 31 -19.27 -7.72 13.26
N ASN A 32 -19.66 -8.44 12.23
CA ASN A 32 -20.18 -9.80 12.30
C ASN A 32 -19.36 -10.70 11.34
N GLU A 33 -19.69 -11.99 11.30
CA GLU A 33 -18.99 -13.02 10.50
C GLU A 33 -19.03 -12.77 8.97
N GLU A 34 -19.72 -11.74 8.51
CA GLU A 34 -19.90 -11.38 7.10
C GLU A 34 -18.90 -10.35 6.57
N VAL A 35 -17.86 -10.04 7.35
CA VAL A 35 -16.81 -9.08 6.96
C VAL A 35 -15.64 -9.80 6.32
N CYS A 36 -15.11 -9.25 5.23
CA CYS A 36 -13.86 -9.66 4.58
C CYS A 36 -12.80 -8.59 4.79
N ARG A 37 -11.66 -8.96 5.37
CA ARG A 37 -10.50 -8.08 5.58
C ARG A 37 -9.53 -8.23 4.42
N ILE A 38 -9.33 -7.16 3.68
CA ILE A 38 -8.45 -7.10 2.52
C ILE A 38 -7.23 -6.25 2.85
N CYS A 39 -6.04 -6.83 2.83
CA CYS A 39 -4.80 -6.09 2.97
C CYS A 39 -4.27 -5.71 1.58
N PHE A 40 -4.21 -4.42 1.31
CA PHE A 40 -3.52 -3.86 0.16
C PHE A 40 -2.07 -3.59 0.55
N LEU A 41 -1.15 -4.14 -0.22
CA LEU A 41 0.28 -4.09 0.06
C LEU A 41 1.02 -3.54 -1.16
N ASP A 42 1.95 -2.63 -0.92
CA ASP A 42 2.86 -2.10 -1.92
C ASP A 42 4.28 -2.05 -1.38
N VAL A 43 5.27 -2.28 -2.24
CA VAL A 43 6.68 -2.24 -1.90
C VAL A 43 7.46 -1.44 -2.94
N GLU A 44 8.50 -0.74 -2.44
CA GLU A 44 9.56 -0.18 -3.27
C GLU A 44 10.85 -0.96 -3.02
N THR A 45 11.68 -1.11 -4.05
CA THR A 45 12.89 -1.94 -4.01
C THR A 45 14.11 -1.18 -4.51
N THR A 46 15.31 -1.69 -4.20
CA THR A 46 16.59 -1.13 -4.70
C THR A 46 16.76 -1.23 -6.21
N GLY A 47 16.00 -2.10 -6.87
CA GLY A 47 16.02 -2.35 -8.32
C GLY A 47 14.97 -3.37 -8.73
N LYS A 48 15.09 -3.95 -9.92
CA LYS A 48 14.08 -4.84 -10.53
C LYS A 48 14.43 -6.33 -10.46
N ASN A 49 15.61 -6.68 -9.96
CA ASN A 49 16.06 -8.07 -9.87
C ASN A 49 15.57 -8.71 -8.57
N LYS A 50 14.56 -9.56 -8.63
CA LYS A 50 13.96 -10.25 -7.46
C LYS A 50 14.94 -11.09 -6.64
N GLN A 51 16.11 -11.46 -7.18
CA GLN A 51 17.10 -12.28 -6.48
C GLN A 51 18.20 -11.47 -5.80
N GLU A 52 18.44 -10.25 -6.24
CA GLU A 52 19.55 -9.41 -5.81
C GLU A 52 19.09 -8.13 -5.11
N ASP A 53 17.88 -7.66 -5.42
CA ASP A 53 17.34 -6.42 -4.88
C ASP A 53 16.57 -6.63 -3.58
N GLY A 54 16.60 -5.63 -2.72
CA GLY A 54 15.96 -5.63 -1.41
C GLY A 54 14.81 -4.61 -1.31
N ILE A 55 13.87 -4.88 -0.42
CA ILE A 55 12.78 -3.97 -0.10
C ILE A 55 13.36 -2.75 0.64
N ILE A 56 12.98 -1.53 0.19
CA ILE A 56 13.37 -0.26 0.80
C ILE A 56 12.19 0.50 1.41
N GLU A 57 10.97 0.19 0.99
CA GLU A 57 9.74 0.71 1.59
C GLU A 57 8.66 -0.35 1.51
N LEU A 58 7.84 -0.44 2.55
CA LEU A 58 6.65 -1.28 2.62
C LEU A 58 5.49 -0.45 3.17
N ALA A 59 4.39 -0.43 2.44
CA ALA A 59 3.14 0.18 2.87
C ALA A 59 2.00 -0.84 2.84
N MET A 60 1.17 -0.84 3.88
CA MET A 60 0.02 -1.73 4.02
C MET A 60 -1.21 -0.94 4.46
N LYS A 61 -2.33 -1.17 3.80
CA LYS A 61 -3.63 -0.64 4.17
C LYS A 61 -4.62 -1.79 4.25
N VAL A 62 -5.37 -1.88 5.34
CA VAL A 62 -6.43 -2.88 5.50
C VAL A 62 -7.78 -2.21 5.30
N VAL A 63 -8.57 -2.80 4.42
CA VAL A 63 -9.97 -2.41 4.18
C VAL A 63 -10.85 -3.61 4.52
N SER A 64 -11.80 -3.41 5.41
CA SER A 64 -12.83 -4.39 5.73
C SER A 64 -14.10 -4.06 4.96
N ILE A 65 -14.65 -5.04 4.25
CA ILE A 65 -15.88 -4.89 3.48
C ILE A 65 -16.92 -5.91 3.92
N HIS A 66 -18.19 -5.57 3.79
CA HIS A 66 -19.29 -6.52 3.95
C HIS A 66 -19.32 -7.47 2.73
N LYS A 67 -19.29 -8.79 2.98
CA LYS A 67 -19.13 -9.81 1.91
C LYS A 67 -20.24 -9.78 0.86
N GLU A 68 -21.48 -9.51 1.26
CA GLU A 68 -22.61 -9.52 0.35
C GLU A 68 -22.81 -8.19 -0.38
N THR A 69 -22.63 -7.05 0.31
CA THR A 69 -22.93 -5.73 -0.26
C THR A 69 -21.70 -5.05 -0.86
N GLY A 70 -20.48 -5.44 -0.44
CA GLY A 70 -19.24 -4.77 -0.81
C GLY A 70 -19.04 -3.40 -0.11
N GLU A 71 -19.94 -3.04 0.82
CA GLU A 71 -19.82 -1.78 1.56
C GLU A 71 -18.57 -1.79 2.45
N ILE A 72 -17.89 -0.65 2.51
CA ILE A 72 -16.71 -0.47 3.36
C ILE A 72 -17.17 -0.32 4.81
N VAL A 73 -16.68 -1.20 5.66
CA VAL A 73 -16.95 -1.25 7.11
C VAL A 73 -15.87 -0.51 7.89
N GLU A 74 -14.61 -0.69 7.49
CA GLU A 74 -13.45 -0.10 8.16
C GLU A 74 -12.30 0.12 7.18
N VAL A 75 -11.55 1.20 7.39
CA VAL A 75 -10.29 1.47 6.68
C VAL A 75 -9.21 1.77 7.71
N SER A 76 -8.08 1.09 7.63
CA SER A 76 -6.94 1.26 8.53
C SER A 76 -5.65 1.44 7.74
N ASN A 77 -4.86 2.46 8.07
CA ASN A 77 -3.45 2.53 7.68
C ASN A 77 -2.69 1.57 8.58
N ALA A 78 -2.55 0.32 8.14
CA ALA A 78 -2.11 -0.75 9.00
C ALA A 78 -0.61 -0.68 9.30
N TYR A 79 0.21 -0.30 8.30
CA TYR A 79 1.66 -0.23 8.46
C TYR A 79 2.30 0.58 7.33
N GLU A 80 3.37 1.31 7.66
CA GLU A 80 4.25 1.97 6.69
C GLU A 80 5.65 2.08 7.30
N SER A 81 6.67 1.64 6.58
CA SER A 81 8.06 1.76 7.03
C SER A 81 9.03 1.72 5.87
N MET A 82 10.10 2.49 5.99
CA MET A 82 11.31 2.32 5.19
C MET A 82 12.18 1.20 5.77
N ASN A 83 13.06 0.64 4.93
CA ASN A 83 13.98 -0.41 5.28
C ASN A 83 15.33 -0.22 4.59
N ASP A 84 16.40 -0.44 5.34
CA ASP A 84 17.77 -0.48 4.81
C ASP A 84 18.17 -1.96 4.58
N PRO A 85 18.17 -2.43 3.32
CA PRO A 85 18.55 -3.80 3.02
C PRO A 85 20.06 -4.04 3.03
N GLY A 86 20.87 -3.00 3.29
CA GLY A 86 22.33 -3.08 3.29
C GLY A 86 22.96 -3.12 1.90
N ILE A 87 22.18 -2.82 0.85
CA ILE A 87 22.64 -2.70 -0.54
C ILE A 87 22.20 -1.35 -1.12
N PRO A 88 23.01 -0.72 -1.99
CA PRO A 88 22.68 0.60 -2.51
C PRO A 88 21.47 0.56 -3.45
N ILE A 89 20.69 1.64 -3.43
CA ILE A 89 19.58 1.86 -4.36
C ILE A 89 20.15 2.19 -5.74
N THR A 90 19.65 1.52 -6.78
CA THR A 90 20.05 1.86 -8.15
C THR A 90 19.58 3.27 -8.52
N GLU A 91 20.36 3.95 -9.39
CA GLU A 91 19.97 5.29 -9.85
C GLU A 91 18.59 5.28 -10.54
N GLU A 92 18.30 4.23 -11.31
CA GLU A 92 16.99 4.05 -11.97
C GLU A 92 15.86 3.94 -10.94
N ALA A 93 16.02 3.12 -9.89
CA ALA A 93 15.02 2.98 -8.85
C ALA A 93 14.80 4.29 -8.09
N SER A 94 15.88 4.98 -7.70
CA SER A 94 15.80 6.26 -7.00
C SER A 94 15.12 7.34 -7.84
N LEU A 95 15.32 7.37 -9.15
CA LEU A 95 14.63 8.30 -10.06
C LEU A 95 13.12 8.01 -10.16
N ILE A 96 12.70 6.75 -10.03
CA ILE A 96 11.30 6.34 -10.13
C ILE A 96 10.55 6.58 -8.81
N ASN A 97 11.11 6.10 -7.70
CA ASN A 97 10.43 6.12 -6.40
C ASN A 97 10.78 7.35 -5.53
N GLY A 98 11.86 8.07 -5.85
CA GLY A 98 12.30 9.25 -5.11
C GLY A 98 13.02 8.93 -3.80
N ILE A 99 13.29 7.65 -3.51
CA ILE A 99 13.96 7.21 -2.28
C ILE A 99 15.47 7.17 -2.50
N THR A 100 16.21 7.64 -1.50
CA THR A 100 17.68 7.66 -1.52
C THR A 100 18.27 6.86 -0.37
N ASP A 101 19.53 6.41 -0.50
CA ASP A 101 20.22 5.66 0.55
C ASP A 101 20.21 6.38 1.91
N ASN A 102 20.31 7.70 1.90
CA ASN A 102 20.25 8.50 3.13
C ASN A 102 18.89 8.43 3.84
N MET A 103 17.80 8.28 3.09
CA MET A 103 16.45 8.21 3.66
C MET A 103 16.20 6.89 4.37
N ILE A 104 16.77 5.80 3.86
CA ILE A 104 16.58 4.44 4.40
C ILE A 104 17.62 4.06 5.45
N SER A 105 18.75 4.78 5.53
CA SER A 105 19.86 4.41 6.41
C SER A 105 19.41 4.17 7.85
N GLY A 106 19.70 2.98 8.36
CA GLY A 106 19.35 2.52 9.71
C GLY A 106 17.85 2.28 9.94
N LYS A 107 17.03 2.28 8.89
CA LYS A 107 15.61 1.92 8.97
C LYS A 107 15.44 0.41 8.88
N CYS A 108 14.43 -0.11 9.56
CA CYS A 108 14.14 -1.54 9.59
C CYS A 108 12.62 -1.79 9.62
N ILE A 109 12.16 -2.72 8.81
CA ILE A 109 10.78 -3.21 8.85
C ILE A 109 10.60 -4.11 10.07
N GLU A 110 9.53 -3.88 10.84
CA GLU A 110 9.10 -4.76 11.93
C GLU A 110 8.30 -5.94 11.37
N TRP A 111 9.01 -6.98 10.96
CA TRP A 111 8.42 -8.14 10.28
C TRP A 111 7.37 -8.88 11.11
N GLU A 112 7.46 -8.84 12.43
CA GLU A 112 6.43 -9.42 13.31
C GLU A 112 5.09 -8.67 13.15
N THR A 113 5.13 -7.34 13.11
CA THR A 113 3.94 -6.52 12.86
C THR A 113 3.35 -6.80 11.48
N VAL A 114 4.19 -6.88 10.45
CA VAL A 114 3.78 -7.21 9.08
C VAL A 114 3.12 -8.59 9.01
N SER A 115 3.72 -9.61 9.64
CA SER A 115 3.17 -10.97 9.69
C SER A 115 1.79 -11.00 10.35
N ASN A 116 1.63 -10.31 11.48
CA ASN A 116 0.34 -10.24 12.18
C ASN A 116 -0.76 -9.60 11.32
N ILE A 117 -0.43 -8.57 10.54
CA ILE A 117 -1.38 -7.94 9.62
C ILE A 117 -1.79 -8.92 8.51
N ILE A 118 -0.82 -9.61 7.91
CA ILE A 118 -1.06 -10.60 6.86
C ILE A 118 -1.93 -11.75 7.39
N GLU A 119 -1.58 -12.34 8.54
CA GLU A 119 -2.30 -13.46 9.14
C GLU A 119 -3.74 -13.10 9.56
N SER A 120 -3.98 -11.83 9.91
CA SER A 120 -5.32 -11.33 10.25
C SER A 120 -6.16 -10.92 9.04
N SER A 121 -5.64 -11.03 7.83
CA SER A 121 -6.32 -10.65 6.59
C SER A 121 -6.82 -11.87 5.84
N ASP A 122 -8.03 -11.78 5.27
CA ASP A 122 -8.62 -12.85 4.45
C ASP A 122 -8.06 -12.87 3.02
N LEU A 123 -7.65 -11.70 2.53
CA LEU A 123 -7.13 -11.51 1.18
C LEU A 123 -5.98 -10.52 1.17
N ILE A 124 -4.94 -10.83 0.39
CA ILE A 124 -3.83 -9.91 0.12
C ILE A 124 -3.91 -9.46 -1.34
N VAL A 125 -3.85 -8.15 -1.55
CA VAL A 125 -3.80 -7.52 -2.88
C VAL A 125 -2.51 -6.72 -2.98
N SER A 126 -1.69 -7.03 -3.96
CA SER A 126 -0.42 -6.35 -4.21
C SER A 126 -0.28 -5.97 -5.68
N HIS A 127 0.37 -4.85 -5.94
CA HIS A 127 0.79 -4.47 -7.28
C HIS A 127 2.00 -5.32 -7.69
N ASN A 128 1.99 -5.85 -8.92
CA ASN A 128 3.05 -6.74 -9.45
C ASN A 128 3.33 -8.00 -8.61
N ALA A 129 2.29 -8.61 -8.05
CA ALA A 129 2.38 -9.89 -7.33
C ALA A 129 2.54 -11.08 -8.29
N SER A 130 3.67 -11.18 -8.98
CA SER A 130 3.97 -12.27 -9.94
C SER A 130 5.12 -13.14 -9.48
#